data_0f54ebe36ddf9aa30a888e5a75152008
#
_entry.id   0f54ebe36ddf9aa30a888e5a75152008
#
_cell.length_a   1.000
_cell.length_b   1.000
_cell.length_c   1.000
_cell.angle_alpha   90.00
_cell.angle_beta   90.00
_cell.angle_gamma   90.00
#
_symmetry.space_group_name_H-M   'P 1'
#
loop_
_entity.id
_entity.type
_entity.pdbx_description
1 polymer ?
#
loop_
_entity_poly.entity_id
_entity_poly.type
_entity_poly.pdbx_seq_one_letter_code
_entity_poly.pdbx_strand_id
1 'polypeptide(L)'
;MEKFLKIGVIQAIVNPNLAWSDTPQMDVYEANVIWRQIQAAFASFQEMSDTKKPDIVVIPELAVATYFESRIKSYAQKIGAIVVAGLDFKRYDKDRVGNRAIFYVPRDWPHGKQVGKVKATSFYFGKHFASREELKIIKQDWNMSFVPCNEFFIVDLVGYGKLGVSICADFYDIERYAIYKGRIQHLLIIANNKDIKSFYFLAEAISRLVYCNVVICNSGHYGGSVCFTPAKHEYQRYSYKHEGHDLFTTQIVSIPVDALWKSQSEDIDALNGFKNPPPGYKYQYDKYVEQAKEEKK
;
A
#
# COMPACT_ATOMS: atom_id res chain seq x y z
N MET A 1 -4.78 -10.82 -23.99
CA MET A 1 -5.38 -9.59 -23.38
C MET A 1 -4.45 -9.18 -22.27
N GLU A 2 -4.03 -7.93 -22.25
CA GLU A 2 -3.13 -7.41 -21.22
C GLU A 2 -3.77 -7.48 -19.83
N LYS A 3 -3.00 -7.89 -18.83
CA LYS A 3 -3.46 -8.06 -17.46
C LYS A 3 -3.18 -6.78 -16.65
N PHE A 4 -4.19 -6.36 -15.92
CA PHE A 4 -4.12 -5.23 -14.99
C PHE A 4 -4.45 -5.68 -13.58
N LEU A 5 -3.84 -5.02 -12.59
CA LEU A 5 -4.19 -5.12 -11.19
C LEU A 5 -5.05 -3.91 -10.82
N LYS A 6 -6.26 -4.13 -10.30
CA LYS A 6 -7.21 -3.09 -9.93
C LYS A 6 -7.05 -2.73 -8.46
N ILE A 7 -6.63 -1.51 -8.20
CA ILE A 7 -6.43 -0.99 -6.85
C ILE A 7 -7.59 -0.07 -6.48
N GLY A 8 -8.35 -0.43 -5.46
CA GLY A 8 -9.35 0.43 -4.84
C GLY A 8 -8.67 1.34 -3.81
N VAL A 9 -8.50 2.60 -4.14
CA VAL A 9 -7.92 3.61 -3.23
C VAL A 9 -9.06 4.25 -2.44
N ILE A 10 -9.05 4.13 -1.13
CA ILE A 10 -9.98 4.80 -0.21
C ILE A 10 -9.23 5.93 0.48
N GLN A 11 -9.36 7.14 0.00
CA GLN A 11 -8.75 8.32 0.61
C GLN A 11 -9.66 8.84 1.74
N ALA A 12 -9.68 8.14 2.88
CA ALA A 12 -10.42 8.54 4.07
C ALA A 12 -9.79 9.77 4.73
N ILE A 13 -10.60 10.65 5.29
CA ILE A 13 -10.14 11.85 6.00
C ILE A 13 -9.71 11.44 7.41
N VAL A 14 -8.42 11.50 7.69
CA VAL A 14 -7.84 11.28 9.01
C VAL A 14 -7.17 12.57 9.45
N ASN A 15 -7.85 13.34 10.29
CA ASN A 15 -7.29 14.56 10.86
C ASN A 15 -6.53 14.22 12.15
N PRO A 16 -5.18 14.30 12.18
CA PRO A 16 -4.42 13.88 13.34
C PRO A 16 -4.68 14.74 14.57
N ASN A 17 -5.07 16.01 14.41
CA ASN A 17 -5.35 16.90 15.53
C ASN A 17 -6.67 16.58 16.24
N LEU A 18 -7.60 15.91 15.56
CA LEU A 18 -8.88 15.48 16.13
C LEU A 18 -8.83 14.02 16.59
N ALA A 19 -8.04 13.20 15.88
CA ALA A 19 -7.99 11.77 16.12
C ALA A 19 -7.17 11.39 17.37
N TRP A 20 -6.11 12.15 17.69
CA TRP A 20 -5.24 11.85 18.84
C TRP A 20 -4.92 13.12 19.63
N SER A 21 -5.29 13.13 20.91
CA SER A 21 -4.91 14.18 21.86
C SER A 21 -3.87 13.66 22.86
N ASP A 22 -4.31 13.15 23.97
CA ASP A 22 -3.46 12.81 25.12
C ASP A 22 -3.05 11.33 25.17
N THR A 23 -3.54 10.52 24.24
CA THR A 23 -3.30 9.07 24.20
C THR A 23 -3.06 8.57 22.80
N PRO A 24 -2.33 7.44 22.64
CA PRO A 24 -2.16 6.79 21.35
C PRO A 24 -3.39 5.99 20.92
N GLN A 25 -4.56 6.39 21.31
CA GLN A 25 -5.83 5.78 20.92
C GLN A 25 -6.68 6.83 20.22
N MET A 26 -7.15 6.45 19.04
CA MET A 26 -8.02 7.32 18.25
C MET A 26 -9.29 7.69 19.02
N ASP A 27 -9.65 8.95 18.99
CA ASP A 27 -10.92 9.44 19.55
C ASP A 27 -12.10 8.64 18.96
N VAL A 28 -13.07 8.31 19.81
CA VAL A 28 -14.20 7.44 19.42
C VAL A 28 -15.10 8.11 18.39
N TYR A 29 -15.31 9.42 18.49
CA TYR A 29 -16.13 10.15 17.53
C TYR A 29 -15.45 10.19 16.17
N GLU A 30 -14.18 10.57 16.12
CA GLU A 30 -13.38 10.60 14.89
C GLU A 30 -13.25 9.20 14.25
N ALA A 31 -13.02 8.19 15.06
CA ALA A 31 -13.00 6.80 14.60
C ALA A 31 -14.30 6.40 13.88
N ASN A 32 -15.45 6.80 14.41
CA ASN A 32 -16.75 6.55 13.80
C ASN A 32 -16.97 7.37 12.51
N VAL A 33 -16.50 8.63 12.48
CA VAL A 33 -16.57 9.47 11.28
C VAL A 33 -15.77 8.84 10.15
N ILE A 34 -14.51 8.49 10.40
CA ILE A 34 -13.62 7.84 9.43
C ILE A 34 -14.23 6.49 8.99
N TRP A 35 -14.72 5.71 9.94
CA TRP A 35 -15.33 4.42 9.65
C TRP A 35 -16.53 4.49 8.71
N ARG A 36 -17.38 5.51 8.85
CA ARG A 36 -18.52 5.74 7.92
C ARG A 36 -18.05 5.97 6.49
N GLN A 37 -16.96 6.71 6.29
CA GLN A 37 -16.37 6.91 4.96
C GLN A 37 -15.87 5.57 4.38
N ILE A 38 -15.13 4.80 5.18
CA ILE A 38 -14.63 3.47 4.78
C ILE A 38 -15.80 2.54 4.44
N GLN A 39 -16.88 2.53 5.24
CA GLN A 39 -18.09 1.74 4.97
C GLN A 39 -18.75 2.14 3.65
N ALA A 40 -18.88 3.44 3.37
CA ALA A 40 -19.46 3.92 2.12
C ALA A 40 -18.64 3.46 0.90
N ALA A 41 -17.31 3.52 1.00
CA ALA A 41 -16.42 3.01 -0.05
C ALA A 41 -16.60 1.50 -0.28
N PHE A 42 -16.62 0.71 0.79
CA PHE A 42 -16.84 -0.73 0.68
C PHE A 42 -18.22 -1.07 0.11
N ALA A 43 -19.25 -0.32 0.48
CA ALA A 43 -20.59 -0.48 -0.08
C ALA A 43 -20.58 -0.26 -1.60
N SER A 44 -19.95 0.81 -2.07
CA SER A 44 -19.83 1.09 -3.50
C SER A 44 -19.08 -0.02 -4.26
N PHE A 45 -18.02 -0.59 -3.67
CA PHE A 45 -17.30 -1.71 -4.29
C PHE A 45 -18.13 -3.01 -4.33
N GLN A 46 -18.97 -3.25 -3.32
CA GLN A 46 -19.84 -4.44 -3.28
C GLN A 46 -20.91 -4.44 -4.37
N GLU A 47 -21.43 -3.27 -4.72
CA GLU A 47 -22.45 -3.09 -5.77
C GLU A 47 -21.90 -3.27 -7.20
N MET A 48 -20.59 -3.26 -7.36
CA MET A 48 -19.96 -3.43 -8.67
C MET A 48 -20.03 -4.90 -9.13
N SER A 49 -20.08 -5.09 -10.46
CA SER A 49 -19.87 -6.43 -11.04
C SER A 49 -18.45 -6.95 -10.74
N ASP A 50 -18.27 -8.26 -10.66
CA ASP A 50 -17.00 -8.88 -10.29
C ASP A 50 -15.84 -8.46 -11.19
N THR A 51 -16.11 -8.20 -12.47
CA THR A 51 -15.09 -7.71 -13.43
C THR A 51 -14.62 -6.28 -13.14
N LYS A 52 -15.39 -5.49 -12.38
CA LYS A 52 -15.10 -4.10 -12.03
C LYS A 52 -14.61 -3.91 -10.60
N LYS A 53 -14.82 -4.88 -9.72
CA LYS A 53 -14.36 -4.82 -8.32
C LYS A 53 -12.84 -4.65 -8.25
N PRO A 54 -12.31 -3.99 -7.20
CA PRO A 54 -10.89 -3.91 -6.96
C PRO A 54 -10.33 -5.30 -6.59
N ASP A 55 -9.10 -5.59 -7.02
CA ASP A 55 -8.36 -6.78 -6.60
C ASP A 55 -7.68 -6.55 -5.23
N ILE A 56 -7.26 -5.31 -4.98
CA ILE A 56 -6.70 -4.84 -3.71
C ILE A 56 -7.41 -3.54 -3.31
N VAL A 57 -7.78 -3.41 -2.05
CA VAL A 57 -8.27 -2.17 -1.44
C VAL A 57 -7.22 -1.61 -0.49
N VAL A 58 -6.95 -0.31 -0.59
CA VAL A 58 -5.95 0.38 0.21
C VAL A 58 -6.61 1.48 1.02
N ILE A 59 -6.30 1.51 2.31
CA ILE A 59 -6.82 2.47 3.29
C ILE A 59 -5.62 3.18 3.93
N PRO A 60 -5.65 4.52 4.14
CA PRO A 60 -4.51 5.28 4.64
C PRO A 60 -3.93 4.78 5.96
N GLU A 61 -2.72 5.26 6.25
CA GLU A 61 -2.08 5.11 7.56
C GLU A 61 -2.99 5.61 8.68
N LEU A 62 -3.07 4.85 9.78
CA LEU A 62 -3.80 5.22 11.00
C LEU A 62 -5.31 5.46 10.80
N ALA A 63 -5.92 4.95 9.73
CA ALA A 63 -7.32 5.24 9.39
C ALA A 63 -8.33 4.30 10.07
N VAL A 64 -7.90 3.17 10.62
CA VAL A 64 -8.80 2.16 11.17
C VAL A 64 -8.56 1.96 12.65
N ALA A 65 -9.51 2.39 13.48
CA ALA A 65 -9.48 2.11 14.90
C ALA A 65 -9.47 0.59 15.18
N THR A 66 -8.71 0.16 16.18
CA THR A 66 -8.44 -1.27 16.45
C THR A 66 -9.71 -2.11 16.58
N TYR A 67 -10.79 -1.56 17.15
CA TYR A 67 -12.05 -2.28 17.32
C TYR A 67 -12.83 -2.49 16.01
N PHE A 68 -12.46 -1.83 14.91
CA PHE A 68 -13.01 -2.06 13.59
C PHE A 68 -12.22 -3.08 12.74
N GLU A 69 -11.08 -3.57 13.21
CA GLU A 69 -10.22 -4.49 12.46
C GLU A 69 -10.97 -5.75 11.98
N SER A 70 -11.81 -6.35 12.85
CA SER A 70 -12.62 -7.52 12.49
C SER A 70 -13.59 -7.25 11.34
N ARG A 71 -14.10 -6.01 11.26
CA ARG A 71 -15.00 -5.58 10.17
C ARG A 71 -14.25 -5.43 8.85
N ILE A 72 -12.99 -4.99 8.87
CA ILE A 72 -12.13 -4.96 7.68
C ILE A 72 -11.99 -6.36 7.08
N LYS A 73 -11.72 -7.37 7.91
CA LYS A 73 -11.66 -8.78 7.48
C LYS A 73 -12.96 -9.24 6.84
N SER A 74 -14.09 -8.86 7.43
CA SER A 74 -15.42 -9.18 6.89
C SER A 74 -15.66 -8.53 5.53
N TYR A 75 -15.30 -7.26 5.34
CA TYR A 75 -15.44 -6.57 4.05
C TYR A 75 -14.52 -7.16 2.98
N ALA A 76 -13.26 -7.43 3.32
CA ALA A 76 -12.32 -8.08 2.42
C ALA A 76 -12.88 -9.41 1.87
N GLN A 77 -13.46 -10.23 2.77
CA GLN A 77 -14.07 -11.50 2.38
C GLN A 77 -15.31 -11.31 1.48
N LYS A 78 -16.17 -10.32 1.78
CA LYS A 78 -17.37 -10.03 1.00
C LYS A 78 -17.07 -9.52 -0.41
N ILE A 79 -16.03 -8.69 -0.56
CA ILE A 79 -15.63 -8.14 -1.85
C ILE A 79 -14.79 -9.16 -2.64
N GLY A 80 -14.08 -10.05 -1.94
CA GLY A 80 -13.08 -10.95 -2.54
C GLY A 80 -11.79 -10.22 -2.91
N ALA A 81 -11.46 -9.11 -2.24
CA ALA A 81 -10.28 -8.31 -2.47
C ALA A 81 -9.30 -8.39 -1.28
N ILE A 82 -7.99 -8.32 -1.57
CA ILE A 82 -7.00 -8.05 -0.52
C ILE A 82 -7.31 -6.67 0.08
N VAL A 83 -7.20 -6.53 1.40
CA VAL A 83 -7.28 -5.22 2.05
C VAL A 83 -5.98 -4.92 2.78
N VAL A 84 -5.40 -3.76 2.45
CA VAL A 84 -4.25 -3.17 3.13
C VAL A 84 -4.72 -1.92 3.85
N ALA A 85 -4.70 -1.94 5.19
CA ALA A 85 -5.28 -0.87 5.98
C ALA A 85 -4.35 -0.44 7.12
N GLY A 86 -4.08 0.86 7.21
CA GLY A 86 -3.42 1.46 8.36
C GLY A 86 -4.31 1.38 9.59
N LEU A 87 -3.82 0.73 10.64
CA LEU A 87 -4.51 0.61 11.92
C LEU A 87 -4.10 1.76 12.85
N ASP A 88 -4.97 2.06 13.80
CA ASP A 88 -4.64 2.93 14.91
C ASP A 88 -3.36 2.47 15.64
N PHE A 89 -2.73 3.38 16.37
CA PHE A 89 -1.51 3.08 17.11
C PHE A 89 -1.66 1.81 17.96
N LYS A 90 -0.65 0.95 17.87
CA LYS A 90 -0.57 -0.26 18.69
C LYS A 90 0.17 0.03 19.98
N ARG A 91 -0.53 0.04 21.08
CA ARG A 91 0.08 0.03 22.41
C ARG A 91 0.58 -1.36 22.72
N TYR A 92 1.88 -1.52 23.00
CA TYR A 92 2.50 -2.79 23.38
C TYR A 92 2.47 -2.99 24.89
N ASP A 93 2.70 -1.91 25.62
CA ASP A 93 2.61 -1.83 27.08
C ASP A 93 2.32 -0.38 27.52
N LYS A 94 2.57 -0.06 28.80
CA LYS A 94 2.32 1.28 29.34
C LYS A 94 3.20 2.37 28.72
N ASP A 95 4.41 2.02 28.26
CA ASP A 95 5.46 2.96 27.86
C ASP A 95 5.87 2.83 26.37
N ARG A 96 5.27 1.87 25.62
CA ARG A 96 5.67 1.59 24.24
C ARG A 96 4.51 1.54 23.27
N VAL A 97 4.69 2.20 22.14
CA VAL A 97 3.70 2.30 21.07
C VAL A 97 4.35 2.12 19.70
N GLY A 98 3.62 1.58 18.74
CA GLY A 98 4.07 1.46 17.36
C GLY A 98 2.94 1.72 16.37
N ASN A 99 3.31 1.96 15.14
CA ASN A 99 2.40 2.19 14.03
C ASN A 99 2.42 0.97 13.10
N ARG A 100 1.26 0.42 12.78
CA ARG A 100 1.14 -0.79 11.98
C ARG A 100 -0.05 -0.79 11.04
N ALA A 101 0.00 -1.67 10.07
CA ALA A 101 -1.09 -1.95 9.16
C ALA A 101 -1.41 -3.44 9.12
N ILE A 102 -2.63 -3.77 8.71
CA ILE A 102 -3.04 -5.13 8.40
C ILE A 102 -2.99 -5.35 6.89
N PHE A 103 -2.48 -6.51 6.51
CA PHE A 103 -2.60 -7.07 5.17
C PHE A 103 -3.48 -8.32 5.26
N TYR A 104 -4.66 -8.26 4.69
CA TYR A 104 -5.62 -9.36 4.75
C TYR A 104 -5.91 -9.91 3.36
N VAL A 105 -5.71 -11.21 3.16
CA VAL A 105 -6.00 -11.94 1.92
C VAL A 105 -7.24 -12.79 2.13
N PRO A 106 -8.34 -12.56 1.39
CA PRO A 106 -9.55 -13.38 1.49
C PRO A 106 -9.36 -14.76 0.86
N ARG A 107 -10.26 -15.69 1.16
CA ARG A 107 -10.19 -17.08 0.68
C ARG A 107 -10.22 -17.19 -0.84
N ASP A 108 -11.01 -16.35 -1.48
CA ASP A 108 -11.35 -16.44 -2.89
C ASP A 108 -10.72 -15.29 -3.69
N TRP A 109 -9.48 -14.95 -3.37
CA TRP A 109 -8.74 -13.94 -4.09
C TRP A 109 -8.02 -14.51 -5.32
N PRO A 110 -8.07 -13.79 -6.45
CA PRO A 110 -8.96 -12.68 -6.79
C PRO A 110 -10.29 -13.18 -7.38
N HIS A 111 -11.41 -12.66 -6.88
CA HIS A 111 -12.77 -12.75 -7.44
C HIS A 111 -13.13 -14.05 -8.20
N GLY A 112 -13.02 -15.21 -7.59
CA GLY A 112 -13.54 -16.49 -8.12
C GLY A 112 -12.91 -17.02 -9.41
N LYS A 113 -11.94 -16.35 -9.99
CA LYS A 113 -11.16 -16.90 -11.13
C LYS A 113 -9.94 -17.65 -10.61
N GLN A 114 -10.19 -18.77 -9.97
CA GLN A 114 -9.13 -19.46 -9.25
C GLN A 114 -8.30 -20.39 -10.10
N VAL A 115 -7.02 -20.21 -9.96
CA VAL A 115 -6.03 -21.28 -10.06
C VAL A 115 -5.66 -21.64 -8.61
N GLY A 116 -6.43 -22.54 -7.99
CA GLY A 116 -6.21 -23.02 -6.63
C GLY A 116 -7.02 -22.30 -5.52
N LYS A 117 -7.24 -22.98 -4.41
CA LYS A 117 -7.92 -22.42 -3.21
C LYS A 117 -6.91 -21.68 -2.37
N VAL A 118 -6.99 -20.36 -2.34
CA VAL A 118 -6.23 -19.52 -1.41
C VAL A 118 -6.89 -19.60 -0.03
N LYS A 119 -6.14 -19.96 1.01
CA LYS A 119 -6.62 -19.88 2.39
C LYS A 119 -6.64 -18.42 2.83
N ALA A 120 -7.72 -17.99 3.51
CA ALA A 120 -7.73 -16.69 4.14
C ALA A 120 -6.53 -16.56 5.11
N THR A 121 -5.78 -15.50 4.96
CA THR A 121 -4.62 -15.22 5.82
C THR A 121 -4.52 -13.75 6.12
N SER A 122 -3.84 -13.40 7.19
CA SER A 122 -3.52 -12.01 7.50
C SER A 122 -2.19 -11.94 8.22
N PHE A 123 -1.47 -10.86 7.97
CA PHE A 123 -0.29 -10.48 8.73
C PHE A 123 -0.29 -8.98 8.99
N TYR A 124 0.50 -8.57 9.95
CA TYR A 124 0.73 -7.16 10.24
C TYR A 124 2.12 -6.78 9.75
N PHE A 125 2.22 -5.58 9.21
CA PHE A 125 3.51 -4.95 8.96
C PHE A 125 3.52 -3.60 9.67
N GLY A 126 4.68 -3.22 10.16
CA GLY A 126 4.84 -2.02 10.97
C GLY A 126 5.71 -0.97 10.30
N LYS A 127 5.61 0.24 10.81
CA LYS A 127 6.47 1.36 10.44
C LYS A 127 7.84 1.19 11.08
N HIS A 128 8.90 1.37 10.30
CA HIS A 128 10.27 1.30 10.80
C HIS A 128 10.73 2.65 11.35
N PHE A 129 10.49 3.73 10.60
CA PHE A 129 10.85 5.08 11.01
C PHE A 129 9.62 5.93 11.33
N ALA A 130 9.47 6.33 12.58
CA ALA A 130 8.52 7.38 12.93
C ALA A 130 9.04 8.73 12.42
N SER A 131 8.15 9.60 11.94
CA SER A 131 8.50 10.96 11.59
C SER A 131 8.93 11.76 12.83
N ARG A 132 9.62 12.89 12.63
CA ARG A 132 10.02 13.76 13.76
C ARG A 132 8.81 14.29 14.54
N GLU A 133 7.72 14.60 13.85
CA GLU A 133 6.49 15.06 14.48
C GLU A 133 5.82 13.94 15.29
N GLU A 134 5.74 12.74 14.71
CA GLU A 134 5.23 11.55 15.38
C GLU A 134 6.05 11.20 16.64
N LEU A 135 7.40 11.23 16.54
CA LEU A 135 8.28 11.02 17.70
C LEU A 135 8.08 12.08 18.79
N LYS A 136 7.85 13.34 18.39
CA LYS A 136 7.58 14.43 19.34
C LYS A 136 6.31 14.14 20.12
N ILE A 137 5.21 13.83 19.46
CA ILE A 137 3.92 13.51 20.09
C ILE A 137 4.07 12.28 21.01
N ILE A 138 4.64 11.21 20.51
CA ILE A 138 4.84 9.97 21.28
C ILE A 138 5.63 10.22 22.56
N LYS A 139 6.72 11.00 22.48
CA LYS A 139 7.63 11.23 23.60
C LYS A 139 7.14 12.33 24.54
N GLN A 140 6.65 13.47 24.02
CA GLN A 140 6.34 14.65 24.82
C GLN A 140 4.90 14.63 25.32
N ASP A 141 3.94 14.25 24.46
CA ASP A 141 2.52 14.35 24.79
C ASP A 141 2.04 13.05 25.46
N TRP A 142 2.53 11.89 25.02
CA TRP A 142 2.11 10.58 25.57
C TRP A 142 3.10 9.96 26.55
N ASN A 143 4.28 10.55 26.70
CA ASN A 143 5.37 10.02 27.55
C ASN A 143 5.69 8.55 27.24
N MET A 144 5.77 8.19 25.97
CA MET A 144 6.00 6.84 25.47
C MET A 144 7.22 6.79 24.56
N SER A 145 7.65 5.59 24.18
CA SER A 145 8.68 5.32 23.18
C SER A 145 8.10 4.59 21.96
N PHE A 146 8.62 4.94 20.79
CA PHE A 146 8.24 4.29 19.54
C PHE A 146 8.92 2.92 19.40
N VAL A 147 8.17 1.90 18.97
CA VAL A 147 8.67 0.56 18.66
C VAL A 147 8.74 0.41 17.14
N PRO A 148 9.95 0.40 16.56
CA PRO A 148 10.12 0.19 15.12
C PRO A 148 9.83 -1.26 14.73
N CYS A 149 9.35 -1.45 13.50
CA CYS A 149 9.27 -2.76 12.87
C CYS A 149 10.49 -2.94 11.95
N ASN A 150 11.29 -3.97 12.20
CA ASN A 150 12.52 -4.24 11.44
C ASN A 150 12.33 -5.24 10.30
N GLU A 151 11.09 -5.51 9.92
CA GLU A 151 10.76 -6.47 8.87
C GLU A 151 10.38 -5.79 7.57
N PHE A 152 10.88 -6.30 6.45
CA PHE A 152 10.48 -5.91 5.10
C PHE A 152 9.66 -7.03 4.47
N PHE A 153 8.53 -6.66 3.87
CA PHE A 153 7.63 -7.62 3.28
C PHE A 153 7.65 -7.54 1.76
N ILE A 154 7.79 -8.69 1.11
CA ILE A 154 7.49 -8.88 -0.31
C ILE A 154 6.41 -9.95 -0.39
N VAL A 155 5.26 -9.59 -0.91
CA VAL A 155 4.09 -10.46 -1.03
C VAL A 155 3.96 -10.93 -2.46
N ASP A 156 3.95 -12.23 -2.69
CA ASP A 156 3.68 -12.81 -4.01
C ASP A 156 2.16 -12.81 -4.25
N LEU A 157 1.74 -11.98 -5.19
CA LEU A 157 0.37 -11.91 -5.68
C LEU A 157 0.22 -12.87 -6.86
N VAL A 158 -0.03 -14.14 -6.59
CA VAL A 158 -0.04 -15.20 -7.59
C VAL A 158 -0.67 -14.77 -8.92
N GLY A 159 0.14 -14.70 -9.96
CA GLY A 159 -0.24 -14.27 -11.31
C GLY A 159 -0.40 -12.75 -11.49
N TYR A 160 -0.10 -11.92 -10.48
CA TYR A 160 -0.12 -10.45 -10.58
C TYR A 160 1.23 -9.80 -10.24
N GLY A 161 2.25 -10.62 -9.94
CA GLY A 161 3.58 -10.14 -9.58
C GLY A 161 3.76 -9.96 -8.08
N LYS A 162 4.87 -9.35 -7.69
CA LYS A 162 5.26 -9.15 -6.29
C LYS A 162 5.03 -7.73 -5.83
N LEU A 163 4.51 -7.61 -4.62
CA LEU A 163 4.14 -6.36 -3.96
C LEU A 163 5.06 -6.09 -2.77
N GLY A 164 5.72 -4.93 -2.76
CA GLY A 164 6.33 -4.34 -1.57
C GLY A 164 5.34 -3.42 -0.85
N VAL A 165 5.48 -3.27 0.46
CA VAL A 165 4.64 -2.38 1.28
C VAL A 165 5.48 -1.45 2.13
N SER A 166 4.96 -0.25 2.41
CA SER A 166 5.62 0.76 3.22
C SER A 166 4.60 1.65 3.94
N ILE A 167 4.97 2.23 5.08
CA ILE A 167 4.13 3.16 5.85
C ILE A 167 4.80 4.53 5.91
N CYS A 168 4.19 5.52 5.25
CA CYS A 168 4.46 6.95 5.35
C CYS A 168 5.97 7.31 5.35
N ALA A 169 6.57 7.68 6.48
CA ALA A 169 7.97 8.09 6.58
C ALA A 169 8.98 7.03 6.10
N ASP A 170 8.61 5.75 6.12
CA ASP A 170 9.41 4.68 5.53
C ASP A 170 9.61 4.83 4.02
N PHE A 171 8.82 5.70 3.38
CA PHE A 171 9.00 6.03 1.97
C PHE A 171 10.31 6.80 1.67
N TYR A 172 10.97 7.34 2.69
CA TYR A 172 12.31 7.96 2.57
C TYR A 172 13.46 6.97 2.78
N ASP A 173 13.17 5.70 3.12
CA ASP A 173 14.18 4.68 3.41
C ASP A 173 14.81 4.12 2.14
N ILE A 174 16.01 4.59 1.81
CA ILE A 174 16.77 4.17 0.61
C ILE A 174 17.15 2.68 0.68
N GLU A 175 17.44 2.14 1.84
CA GLU A 175 17.84 0.73 2.01
C GLU A 175 16.69 -0.20 1.63
N ARG A 176 15.46 0.16 1.96
CA ARG A 176 14.25 -0.57 1.56
C ARG A 176 14.16 -0.69 0.03
N TYR A 177 14.45 0.37 -0.70
CA TYR A 177 14.36 0.37 -2.16
C TYR A 177 15.54 -0.37 -2.81
N ALA A 178 16.68 -0.40 -2.18
CA ALA A 178 17.78 -1.25 -2.61
C ALA A 178 17.39 -2.74 -2.50
N ILE A 179 16.65 -3.12 -1.44
CA ILE A 179 16.11 -4.47 -1.26
C ILE A 179 15.03 -4.77 -2.30
N TYR A 180 14.15 -3.82 -2.61
CA TYR A 180 13.02 -4.03 -3.54
C TYR A 180 13.42 -4.01 -5.01
N LYS A 181 14.53 -3.34 -5.37
CA LYS A 181 14.99 -3.21 -6.75
C LYS A 181 15.17 -4.59 -7.41
N GLY A 182 14.47 -4.80 -8.52
CA GLY A 182 14.50 -6.05 -9.29
C GLY A 182 13.70 -7.20 -8.67
N ARG A 183 13.00 -6.97 -7.55
CA ARG A 183 12.25 -8.01 -6.83
C ARG A 183 10.75 -7.78 -6.79
N ILE A 184 10.27 -6.58 -7.06
CA ILE A 184 8.85 -6.25 -7.01
C ILE A 184 8.36 -5.64 -8.33
N GLN A 185 7.07 -5.81 -8.61
CA GLN A 185 6.33 -5.15 -9.68
C GLN A 185 5.53 -3.97 -9.16
N HIS A 186 5.12 -4.02 -7.91
CA HIS A 186 4.25 -3.01 -7.29
C HIS A 186 4.79 -2.61 -5.94
N LEU A 187 4.72 -1.32 -5.62
CA LEU A 187 5.01 -0.77 -4.32
C LEU A 187 3.78 -0.03 -3.81
N LEU A 188 3.32 -0.40 -2.63
CA LEU A 188 2.15 0.18 -1.99
C LEU A 188 2.57 0.96 -0.75
N ILE A 189 2.17 2.22 -0.69
CA ILE A 189 2.44 3.11 0.43
C ILE A 189 1.10 3.59 1.01
N ILE A 190 0.90 3.37 2.30
CA ILE A 190 -0.17 3.99 3.06
C ILE A 190 0.40 5.15 3.86
N ALA A 191 -0.27 6.30 3.87
CA ALA A 191 0.29 7.50 4.46
C ALA A 191 -0.76 8.41 5.12
N ASN A 192 -0.29 9.21 6.06
CA ASN A 192 -0.97 10.38 6.60
C ASN A 192 0.03 11.55 6.58
N ASN A 193 0.39 11.99 5.36
CA ASN A 193 1.50 12.90 5.11
C ASN A 193 1.03 14.23 4.50
N LYS A 194 1.48 15.33 5.10
CA LYS A 194 1.21 16.70 4.64
C LYS A 194 2.13 17.18 3.52
N ASP A 195 3.33 16.57 3.36
CA ASP A 195 4.29 16.94 2.32
C ASP A 195 4.04 16.16 1.02
N ILE A 196 2.93 16.49 0.38
CA ILE A 196 2.45 15.82 -0.84
C ILE A 196 3.44 15.92 -1.99
N LYS A 197 4.08 17.09 -2.16
CA LYS A 197 5.00 17.33 -3.28
C LYS A 197 6.22 16.43 -3.20
N SER A 198 6.83 16.29 -2.02
CA SER A 198 7.95 15.38 -1.81
C SER A 198 7.55 13.93 -2.10
N PHE A 199 6.35 13.52 -1.74
CA PHE A 199 5.85 12.18 -2.04
C PHE A 199 5.66 11.95 -3.54
N TYR A 200 5.22 12.94 -4.30
CA TYR A 200 5.13 12.82 -5.76
C TYR A 200 6.51 12.66 -6.40
N PHE A 201 7.50 13.47 -5.98
CA PHE A 201 8.87 13.35 -6.49
C PHE A 201 9.48 11.99 -6.13
N LEU A 202 9.27 11.51 -4.92
CA LEU A 202 9.70 10.17 -4.50
C LEU A 202 8.99 9.08 -5.30
N ALA A 203 7.68 9.18 -5.53
CA ALA A 203 6.93 8.21 -6.31
C ALA A 203 7.49 8.09 -7.74
N GLU A 204 7.77 9.22 -8.39
CA GLU A 204 8.40 9.24 -9.71
C GLU A 204 9.81 8.65 -9.67
N ALA A 205 10.65 9.08 -8.72
CA ALA A 205 12.02 8.60 -8.57
C ALA A 205 12.07 7.09 -8.30
N ILE A 206 11.28 6.60 -7.34
CA ILE A 206 11.25 5.18 -6.97
C ILE A 206 10.66 4.32 -8.08
N SER A 207 9.59 4.78 -8.73
CA SER A 207 9.06 4.09 -9.90
C SER A 207 10.09 3.88 -11.00
N ARG A 208 11.04 4.82 -11.16
CA ARG A 208 12.14 4.74 -12.12
C ARG A 208 13.33 3.93 -11.64
N LEU A 209 13.71 4.05 -10.36
CA LEU A 209 14.91 3.44 -9.79
C LEU A 209 14.70 1.98 -9.39
N VAL A 210 13.58 1.67 -8.77
CA VAL A 210 13.14 0.31 -8.44
C VAL A 210 12.52 -0.37 -9.67
N TYR A 211 12.02 0.43 -10.58
CA TYR A 211 11.35 0.05 -11.81
C TYR A 211 10.05 -0.74 -11.56
N CYS A 212 9.12 -0.09 -10.85
CA CYS A 212 7.85 -0.69 -10.43
C CYS A 212 6.70 0.33 -10.49
N ASN A 213 5.46 -0.16 -10.44
CA ASN A 213 4.31 0.69 -10.15
C ASN A 213 4.37 1.15 -8.69
N VAL A 214 4.09 2.43 -8.44
CA VAL A 214 4.02 3.01 -7.10
C VAL A 214 2.60 3.49 -6.84
N VAL A 215 1.98 3.02 -5.76
CA VAL A 215 0.64 3.41 -5.33
C VAL A 215 0.75 4.02 -3.94
N ILE A 216 0.35 5.27 -3.80
CA ILE A 216 0.25 5.98 -2.53
C ILE A 216 -1.21 6.20 -2.21
N CYS A 217 -1.66 5.70 -1.06
CA CYS A 217 -2.94 6.04 -0.47
C CYS A 217 -2.70 6.94 0.74
N ASN A 218 -2.93 8.24 0.56
CA ASN A 218 -2.75 9.25 1.60
C ASN A 218 -4.08 9.60 2.27
N SER A 219 -4.01 10.15 3.49
CA SER A 219 -5.19 10.69 4.18
C SER A 219 -5.86 11.80 3.37
N GLY A 220 -7.19 11.76 3.28
CA GLY A 220 -8.00 12.79 2.66
C GLY A 220 -7.91 14.15 3.36
N HIS A 221 -7.43 14.20 4.60
CA HIS A 221 -7.15 15.45 5.30
C HIS A 221 -6.09 16.28 4.55
N TYR A 222 -5.08 15.62 4.01
CA TYR A 222 -4.02 16.28 3.22
C TYR A 222 -4.21 16.09 1.72
N GLY A 223 -4.91 15.05 1.27
CA GLY A 223 -4.97 14.65 -0.14
C GLY A 223 -3.66 14.01 -0.61
N GLY A 224 -3.43 13.98 -1.92
CA GLY A 224 -2.17 13.54 -2.49
C GLY A 224 -2.04 12.03 -2.74
N SER A 225 -3.15 11.30 -2.81
CA SER A 225 -3.12 9.91 -3.29
C SER A 225 -2.74 9.86 -4.78
N VAL A 226 -1.88 8.91 -5.16
CA VAL A 226 -1.34 8.80 -6.51
C VAL A 226 -1.06 7.35 -6.89
N CYS A 227 -1.27 7.02 -8.17
CA CYS A 227 -0.75 5.82 -8.80
C CYS A 227 0.18 6.21 -9.94
N PHE A 228 1.44 5.82 -9.82
CA PHE A 228 2.50 6.15 -10.76
C PHE A 228 3.08 4.88 -11.38
N THR A 229 3.34 4.90 -12.70
CA THR A 229 3.94 3.79 -13.44
C THR A 229 5.14 4.29 -14.25
N PRO A 230 6.20 3.49 -14.51
CA PRO A 230 7.38 3.93 -15.24
C PRO A 230 7.15 3.99 -16.77
N ALA A 231 5.98 4.51 -17.20
CA ALA A 231 5.61 4.65 -18.61
C ALA A 231 6.54 5.60 -19.37
N LYS A 232 6.71 5.33 -20.67
CA LYS A 232 7.55 6.13 -21.57
C LYS A 232 7.02 7.55 -21.73
N HIS A 233 5.73 7.68 -22.00
CA HIS A 233 5.09 8.96 -22.21
C HIS A 233 4.62 9.56 -20.88
N GLU A 234 4.85 10.84 -20.70
CA GLU A 234 4.59 11.53 -19.44
C GLU A 234 3.13 11.44 -19.00
N TYR A 235 2.19 11.64 -19.91
CA TYR A 235 0.75 11.58 -19.64
C TYR A 235 0.25 10.19 -19.21
N GLN A 236 1.03 9.13 -19.43
CA GLN A 236 0.71 7.76 -19.01
C GLN A 236 1.30 7.39 -17.65
N ARG A 237 2.19 8.23 -17.07
CA ARG A 237 2.86 7.91 -15.80
C ARG A 237 1.93 8.00 -14.62
N TYR A 238 1.03 8.99 -14.62
CA TYR A 238 0.00 9.15 -13.59
C TYR A 238 -1.26 8.42 -14.02
N SER A 239 -1.45 7.18 -13.56
CA SER A 239 -2.71 6.46 -13.75
C SER A 239 -3.82 7.04 -12.88
N TYR A 240 -3.45 7.68 -11.77
CA TYR A 240 -4.35 8.36 -10.85
C TYR A 240 -3.56 9.41 -10.05
N LYS A 241 -4.18 10.54 -9.82
CA LYS A 241 -3.71 11.58 -8.93
C LYS A 241 -4.91 12.32 -8.35
N HIS A 242 -4.99 12.41 -7.04
CA HIS A 242 -6.06 13.12 -6.37
C HIS A 242 -5.49 14.05 -5.31
N GLU A 243 -5.74 15.33 -5.48
CA GLU A 243 -5.39 16.39 -4.56
C GLU A 243 -6.67 16.94 -3.91
N GLY A 244 -6.52 17.74 -2.89
CA GLY A 244 -7.63 18.37 -2.17
C GLY A 244 -7.50 18.16 -0.66
N HIS A 245 -7.89 19.19 0.08
CA HIS A 245 -7.85 19.19 1.54
C HIS A 245 -9.22 18.83 2.09
N ASP A 246 -9.25 17.97 3.12
CA ASP A 246 -10.46 17.46 3.76
C ASP A 246 -11.47 16.88 2.77
N LEU A 247 -10.96 16.09 1.80
CA LEU A 247 -11.76 15.52 0.73
C LEU A 247 -11.71 13.98 0.77
N PHE A 248 -12.83 13.38 1.16
CA PHE A 248 -13.04 11.95 1.00
C PHE A 248 -13.23 11.58 -0.46
N THR A 249 -12.53 10.54 -0.90
CA THR A 249 -12.74 9.97 -2.24
C THR A 249 -12.48 8.48 -2.24
N THR A 250 -13.10 7.79 -3.19
CA THR A 250 -12.83 6.40 -3.49
C THR A 250 -12.72 6.21 -4.99
N GLN A 251 -11.69 5.51 -5.44
CA GLN A 251 -11.41 5.30 -6.86
C GLN A 251 -10.82 3.91 -7.09
N ILE A 252 -11.20 3.28 -8.20
CA ILE A 252 -10.54 2.07 -8.68
C ILE A 252 -9.59 2.46 -9.81
N VAL A 253 -8.33 2.08 -9.67
CA VAL A 253 -7.26 2.37 -10.62
C VAL A 253 -6.69 1.06 -11.15
N SER A 254 -6.59 0.94 -12.46
CA SER A 254 -5.96 -0.22 -13.11
C SER A 254 -4.49 0.08 -13.37
N ILE A 255 -3.59 -0.73 -12.82
CA ILE A 255 -2.15 -0.63 -13.05
C ILE A 255 -1.66 -1.84 -13.87
N PRO A 256 -0.70 -1.63 -14.81
CA PRO A 256 -0.25 -2.67 -15.70
C PRO A 256 0.54 -3.77 -14.97
N VAL A 257 0.31 -5.03 -15.34
CA VAL A 257 1.01 -6.21 -14.81
C VAL A 257 1.90 -6.81 -15.88
N ASP A 258 1.32 -7.37 -16.95
CA ASP A 258 2.06 -8.12 -17.97
C ASP A 258 3.05 -7.24 -18.72
N ALA A 259 2.64 -6.03 -19.12
CA ALA A 259 3.50 -5.11 -19.84
C ALA A 259 4.69 -4.64 -18.99
N LEU A 260 4.47 -4.37 -17.69
CA LEU A 260 5.57 -4.03 -16.78
C LEU A 260 6.50 -5.23 -16.57
N TRP A 261 5.96 -6.42 -16.36
CA TRP A 261 6.78 -7.62 -16.19
C TRP A 261 7.68 -7.88 -17.41
N LYS A 262 7.13 -7.83 -18.62
CA LYS A 262 7.92 -7.94 -19.85
C LYS A 262 9.05 -6.93 -19.89
N SER A 263 8.75 -5.67 -19.55
CA SER A 263 9.75 -4.59 -19.51
C SER A 263 10.83 -4.79 -18.44
N GLN A 264 10.57 -5.58 -17.40
CA GLN A 264 11.55 -5.94 -16.36
C GLN A 264 12.43 -7.12 -16.75
N SER A 265 11.91 -8.07 -17.53
CA SER A 265 12.52 -9.38 -17.80
C SER A 265 13.12 -9.53 -19.19
N GLU A 266 12.66 -8.75 -20.17
CA GLU A 266 13.05 -8.88 -21.58
C GLU A 266 14.09 -7.84 -22.02
N ASP A 267 14.79 -8.13 -23.12
CA ASP A 267 15.76 -7.23 -23.73
C ASP A 267 15.12 -5.93 -24.24
N ILE A 268 15.97 -4.91 -24.36
CA ILE A 268 15.65 -3.50 -24.61
C ILE A 268 14.70 -3.23 -25.78
N ASP A 269 14.66 -4.10 -26.78
CA ASP A 269 13.85 -3.92 -27.99
C ASP A 269 12.35 -4.25 -27.83
N ALA A 270 11.94 -4.86 -26.71
CA ALA A 270 10.57 -5.30 -26.45
C ALA A 270 9.74 -4.32 -25.61
N LEU A 271 10.25 -3.11 -25.32
CA LEU A 271 9.68 -2.16 -24.36
C LEU A 271 8.48 -1.37 -24.91
N ASN A 272 7.36 -2.05 -25.12
CA ASN A 272 6.13 -1.41 -25.54
C ASN A 272 5.52 -0.54 -24.43
N GLY A 273 5.75 0.77 -24.50
CA GLY A 273 5.09 1.76 -23.66
C GLY A 273 5.79 2.11 -22.36
N PHE A 274 6.89 1.44 -21.98
CA PHE A 274 7.67 1.74 -20.78
C PHE A 274 9.00 2.43 -21.09
N LYS A 275 9.55 3.16 -20.11
CA LYS A 275 10.94 3.62 -20.19
C LYS A 275 11.89 2.44 -19.99
N ASN A 276 13.09 2.55 -20.52
CA ASN A 276 14.12 1.55 -20.24
C ASN A 276 14.39 1.43 -18.74
N PRO A 277 14.62 0.21 -18.23
CA PRO A 277 15.11 0.02 -16.87
C PRO A 277 16.34 0.88 -16.58
N PRO A 278 16.57 1.31 -15.35
CA PRO A 278 17.75 2.11 -15.02
C PRO A 278 19.04 1.31 -15.24
N PRO A 279 20.17 1.97 -15.52
CA PRO A 279 21.47 1.30 -15.65
C PRO A 279 21.76 0.39 -14.46
N GLY A 280 22.26 -0.82 -14.74
CA GLY A 280 22.53 -1.82 -13.71
C GLY A 280 21.30 -2.44 -13.08
N TYR A 281 20.09 -2.24 -13.64
CA TYR A 281 18.92 -3.00 -13.25
C TYR A 281 19.12 -4.47 -13.60
N LYS A 282 18.85 -5.34 -12.64
CA LYS A 282 18.82 -6.79 -12.82
C LYS A 282 17.54 -7.31 -12.22
N TYR A 283 16.75 -7.98 -13.03
CA TYR A 283 15.60 -8.71 -12.54
C TYR A 283 16.09 -9.92 -11.73
N GLN A 284 15.73 -9.96 -10.46
CA GLN A 284 16.30 -10.93 -9.51
C GLN A 284 15.35 -12.09 -9.18
N TYR A 285 14.18 -12.10 -9.78
CA TYR A 285 13.16 -13.09 -9.45
C TYR A 285 13.61 -14.52 -9.73
N ASP A 286 14.24 -14.75 -10.89
CA ASP A 286 14.57 -16.09 -11.34
C ASP A 286 15.76 -16.70 -10.59
N LYS A 287 16.73 -15.90 -10.16
CA LYS A 287 17.90 -16.39 -9.42
C LYS A 287 17.54 -17.06 -8.08
N TYR A 288 16.55 -16.55 -7.37
CA TYR A 288 16.15 -17.14 -6.09
C TYR A 288 15.31 -18.41 -6.25
N VAL A 289 14.54 -18.51 -7.33
CA VAL A 289 13.79 -19.72 -7.65
C VAL A 289 14.73 -20.83 -8.11
N GLU A 290 15.77 -20.50 -8.86
CA GLU A 290 16.80 -21.44 -9.28
C GLU A 290 17.69 -21.87 -8.11
N GLN A 291 18.17 -20.96 -7.27
CA GLN A 291 18.93 -21.27 -6.06
C GLN A 291 18.11 -22.13 -5.08
N ALA A 292 16.84 -21.79 -4.84
CA ALA A 292 15.97 -22.60 -4.00
C ALA A 292 15.62 -23.98 -4.59
N LYS A 293 15.75 -24.18 -5.89
CA LYS A 293 15.63 -25.49 -6.55
C LYS A 293 16.93 -26.28 -6.47
N GLU A 294 18.08 -25.61 -6.49
CA GLU A 294 19.40 -26.24 -6.35
C GLU A 294 19.67 -26.66 -4.91
N GLU A 295 19.26 -25.87 -3.91
CA GLU A 295 19.37 -26.21 -2.48
C GLU A 295 18.44 -27.38 -2.04
N LYS A 296 17.46 -27.74 -2.89
CA LYS A 296 16.55 -28.88 -2.64
C LYS A 296 16.92 -30.15 -3.42
N LYS A 297 17.98 -30.11 -4.20
CA LYS A 297 18.60 -31.28 -4.85
C LYS A 297 19.82 -31.76 -4.06
#